data_f15d895ccde7272b54927f0608240d20
#
_entry.id   f15d895ccde7272b54927f0608240d20
#
_cell.length_a   1.000
_cell.length_b   1.000
_cell.length_c   1.000
_cell.angle_alpha   90.00
_cell.angle_beta   90.00
_cell.angle_gamma   90.00
#
_symmetry.space_group_name_H-M   'P 1'
#
loop_
_entity.id
_entity.type
_entity.pdbx_description
1 polymer ?
#
loop_
_entity_poly.entity_id
_entity_poly.type
_entity_poly.pdbx_seq_one_letter_code
_entity_poly.pdbx_strand_id
1 'polypeptide(L)'
;MKALAWKELREVFGIAAVALGCYLALVVSLMGTMAFYWVPGMPRGPEDVPFTSGGFLGAFTLISVVFAVALGFRQSAWESSRGTYLFLLHRPMRRETIFRTKLATGIAVLLFCSCAPIVLYAGWASMPGRHAGPFEWSMTGPAWRLAFLMPLLYLGAFLSGLRPARWFGTRLLPLAGSIALLVLVSLSPWWWHLSFPLALLLYGLLTANVCFVARLRDYA
;
A
#
# COMPACT_ATOMS: atom_id res chain seq x y z
N MET A 1 -21.59 9.34 -5.39
CA MET A 1 -20.26 9.03 -4.86
C MET A 1 -20.26 7.81 -3.94
N LYS A 2 -21.15 7.69 -2.93
CA LYS A 2 -21.20 6.52 -2.02
C LYS A 2 -21.32 5.17 -2.74
N ALA A 3 -22.23 5.06 -3.73
CA ALA A 3 -22.43 3.82 -4.49
C ALA A 3 -21.18 3.41 -5.31
N LEU A 4 -20.43 4.40 -5.85
CA LEU A 4 -19.19 4.13 -6.59
C LEU A 4 -18.09 3.64 -5.63
N ALA A 5 -17.91 4.31 -4.48
CA ALA A 5 -16.94 3.88 -3.48
C ALA A 5 -17.25 2.48 -2.95
N TRP A 6 -18.53 2.14 -2.73
CA TRP A 6 -18.94 0.80 -2.32
C TRP A 6 -18.64 -0.27 -3.38
N LYS A 7 -18.88 0.04 -4.65
CA LYS A 7 -18.49 -0.84 -5.78
C LYS A 7 -16.97 -1.10 -5.75
N GLU A 8 -16.17 -0.04 -5.68
CA GLU A 8 -14.71 -0.14 -5.65
C GLU A 8 -14.22 -0.96 -4.45
N LEU A 9 -14.78 -0.72 -3.27
CA LEU A 9 -14.46 -1.49 -2.06
C LEU A 9 -14.72 -2.97 -2.26
N ARG A 10 -15.88 -3.33 -2.84
CA ARG A 10 -16.24 -4.72 -3.13
C ARG A 10 -15.30 -5.38 -4.14
N GLU A 11 -14.81 -4.65 -5.13
CA GLU A 11 -13.89 -5.16 -6.16
C GLU A 11 -12.48 -5.43 -5.62
N VAL A 12 -12.02 -4.64 -4.64
CA VAL A 12 -10.71 -4.82 -4.03
C VAL A 12 -10.73 -5.68 -2.76
N PHE A 13 -11.93 -6.02 -2.26
CA PHE A 13 -12.10 -6.75 -1.01
C PHE A 13 -11.27 -8.05 -0.94
N GLY A 14 -11.25 -8.83 -2.02
CA GLY A 14 -10.49 -10.10 -2.05
C GLY A 14 -9.00 -9.89 -1.81
N ILE A 15 -8.37 -8.92 -2.49
CA ILE A 15 -6.95 -8.60 -2.32
C ILE A 15 -6.69 -8.02 -0.93
N ALA A 16 -7.58 -7.14 -0.45
CA ALA A 16 -7.48 -6.57 0.89
C ALA A 16 -7.60 -7.63 1.99
N ALA A 17 -8.51 -8.60 1.84
CA ALA A 17 -8.68 -9.70 2.78
C ALA A 17 -7.44 -10.61 2.82
N VAL A 18 -6.83 -10.94 1.67
CA VAL A 18 -5.58 -11.72 1.60
C VAL A 18 -4.44 -10.94 2.26
N ALA A 19 -4.28 -9.65 1.95
CA ALA A 19 -3.25 -8.83 2.56
C ALA A 19 -3.42 -8.73 4.09
N LEU A 20 -4.65 -8.49 4.56
CA LEU A 20 -4.95 -8.45 5.99
C LEU A 20 -4.67 -9.81 6.65
N GLY A 21 -5.02 -10.91 5.99
CA GLY A 21 -4.67 -12.26 6.45
C GLY A 21 -3.16 -12.46 6.62
N CYS A 22 -2.35 -12.02 5.63
CA CYS A 22 -0.88 -12.06 5.72
C CYS A 22 -0.34 -11.18 6.86
N TYR A 23 -0.90 -10.01 7.07
CA TYR A 23 -0.51 -9.14 8.19
C TYR A 23 -0.89 -9.74 9.55
N LEU A 24 -2.07 -10.33 9.67
CA LEU A 24 -2.48 -11.01 10.90
C LEU A 24 -1.60 -12.23 11.18
N ALA A 25 -1.27 -13.00 10.13
CA ALA A 25 -0.33 -14.11 10.23
C ALA A 25 1.06 -13.66 10.73
N LEU A 26 1.56 -12.53 10.22
CA LEU A 26 2.81 -11.93 10.69
C LEU A 26 2.73 -11.58 12.18
N VAL A 27 1.68 -10.87 12.60
CA VAL A 27 1.51 -10.47 14.02
C VAL A 27 1.43 -11.69 14.92
N VAL A 28 0.61 -12.68 14.56
CA VAL A 28 0.45 -13.93 15.33
C VAL A 28 1.78 -14.70 15.43
N SER A 29 2.56 -14.74 14.35
CA SER A 29 3.90 -15.37 14.34
C SER A 29 4.85 -14.69 15.33
N LEU A 30 4.85 -13.37 15.39
CA LEU A 30 5.69 -12.58 16.30
C LEU A 30 5.23 -12.63 17.77
N MET A 31 3.97 -12.96 18.01
CA MET A 31 3.47 -13.23 19.38
C MET A 31 3.97 -14.56 19.96
N GLY A 32 4.83 -15.29 19.24
CA GLY A 32 5.44 -16.52 19.69
C GLY A 32 4.61 -17.77 19.42
N THR A 33 3.59 -17.69 18.58
CA THR A 33 2.82 -18.86 18.16
C THR A 33 3.55 -19.58 17.03
N MET A 34 3.69 -20.88 17.12
CA MET A 34 4.32 -21.73 16.09
C MET A 34 3.42 -21.93 14.84
N ALA A 35 2.31 -21.22 14.75
CA ALA A 35 1.28 -21.45 13.74
C ALA A 35 1.77 -21.29 12.29
N PHE A 36 2.78 -20.46 12.07
CA PHE A 36 3.30 -20.15 10.73
C PHE A 36 4.78 -20.50 10.55
N TYR A 37 5.32 -21.40 11.39
CA TYR A 37 6.73 -21.79 11.33
C TYR A 37 7.17 -22.35 9.96
N TRP A 38 6.25 -22.93 9.21
CA TRP A 38 6.48 -23.54 7.90
C TRP A 38 6.40 -22.55 6.73
N VAL A 39 5.99 -21.28 6.96
CA VAL A 39 5.92 -20.27 5.90
C VAL A 39 7.31 -19.64 5.71
N PRO A 40 7.95 -19.77 4.52
CA PRO A 40 9.23 -19.13 4.26
C PRO A 40 9.15 -17.60 4.37
N GLY A 41 10.15 -16.99 5.03
CA GLY A 41 10.23 -15.55 5.19
C GLY A 41 9.43 -14.95 6.35
N MET A 42 8.64 -15.77 7.08
CA MET A 42 8.00 -15.32 8.32
C MET A 42 8.99 -15.42 9.50
N PRO A 43 8.98 -14.43 10.43
CA PRO A 43 9.73 -14.51 11.68
C PRO A 43 9.35 -15.76 12.49
N ARG A 44 10.33 -16.44 13.04
CA ARG A 44 10.16 -17.75 13.71
C ARG A 44 10.08 -17.66 15.22
N GLY A 45 9.52 -16.61 15.73
CA GLY A 45 9.37 -16.42 17.18
C GLY A 45 9.25 -14.96 17.57
N PRO A 46 9.06 -14.69 18.87
CA PRO A 46 9.00 -13.33 19.37
C PRO A 46 10.33 -12.60 19.11
N GLU A 47 10.24 -11.35 18.77
CA GLU A 47 11.41 -10.49 18.65
C GLU A 47 11.92 -10.16 20.08
N ASP A 48 13.26 -10.10 20.25
CA ASP A 48 13.86 -9.69 21.52
C ASP A 48 13.44 -8.27 21.90
N VAL A 49 13.44 -7.38 20.88
CA VAL A 49 12.95 -6.00 21.03
C VAL A 49 11.95 -5.72 19.91
N PRO A 50 10.66 -5.47 20.23
CA PRO A 50 9.61 -5.25 19.24
C PRO A 50 9.96 -4.12 18.28
N PHE A 51 9.63 -4.29 17.01
CA PHE A 51 9.85 -3.34 15.91
C PHE A 51 11.31 -3.03 15.53
N THR A 52 12.30 -3.44 16.30
CA THR A 52 13.73 -3.06 16.11
C THR A 52 14.57 -4.20 15.54
N SER A 53 14.25 -5.44 15.83
CA SER A 53 15.05 -6.62 15.40
C SER A 53 14.98 -6.94 13.90
N GLY A 54 14.19 -6.20 13.13
CA GLY A 54 14.10 -6.32 11.68
C GLY A 54 13.12 -7.38 11.17
N GLY A 55 12.69 -8.32 11.99
CA GLY A 55 11.73 -9.36 11.61
C GLY A 55 10.37 -8.79 11.21
N PHE A 56 9.79 -7.94 12.05
CA PHE A 56 8.55 -7.25 11.74
C PHE A 56 8.70 -6.35 10.51
N LEU A 57 9.69 -5.45 10.51
CA LEU A 57 9.85 -4.45 9.45
C LEU A 57 10.11 -5.09 8.09
N GLY A 58 10.92 -6.13 8.01
CA GLY A 58 11.21 -6.83 6.76
C GLY A 58 9.98 -7.48 6.16
N ALA A 59 9.27 -8.31 6.93
CA ALA A 59 8.04 -8.97 6.49
C ALA A 59 6.90 -7.97 6.21
N PHE A 60 6.72 -6.96 7.07
CA PHE A 60 5.75 -5.89 6.88
C PHE A 60 6.00 -5.13 5.58
N THR A 61 7.26 -4.78 5.29
CA THR A 61 7.63 -4.09 4.05
C THR A 61 7.29 -4.93 2.83
N LEU A 62 7.66 -6.23 2.84
CA LEU A 62 7.39 -7.14 1.72
C LEU A 62 5.87 -7.24 1.44
N ILE A 63 5.08 -7.52 2.48
CA ILE A 63 3.62 -7.62 2.36
C ILE A 63 3.04 -6.31 1.83
N SER A 64 3.49 -5.17 2.38
CA SER A 64 2.99 -3.84 2.00
C SER A 64 3.31 -3.48 0.55
N VAL A 65 4.53 -3.78 0.07
CA VAL A 65 4.94 -3.56 -1.32
C VAL A 65 4.10 -4.39 -2.27
N VAL A 66 3.97 -5.70 -2.01
CA VAL A 66 3.17 -6.59 -2.85
C VAL A 66 1.71 -6.14 -2.86
N PHE A 67 1.15 -5.81 -1.70
CA PHE A 67 -0.22 -5.33 -1.58
C PHE A 67 -0.46 -4.02 -2.34
N ALA A 68 0.39 -3.02 -2.16
CA ALA A 68 0.27 -1.73 -2.84
C ALA A 68 0.31 -1.87 -4.36
N VAL A 69 1.24 -2.68 -4.89
CA VAL A 69 1.38 -2.95 -6.32
C VAL A 69 0.18 -3.73 -6.86
N ALA A 70 -0.22 -4.81 -6.20
CA ALA A 70 -1.36 -5.62 -6.59
C ALA A 70 -2.67 -4.81 -6.61
N LEU A 71 -2.89 -3.97 -5.58
CA LEU A 71 -4.06 -3.10 -5.47
C LEU A 71 -4.09 -2.07 -6.61
N GLY A 72 -2.94 -1.43 -6.91
CA GLY A 72 -2.83 -0.45 -7.99
C GLY A 72 -3.15 -1.06 -9.36
N PHE A 73 -2.58 -2.22 -9.68
CA PHE A 73 -2.89 -2.92 -10.93
C PHE A 73 -4.32 -3.45 -10.98
N ARG A 74 -4.86 -3.93 -9.86
CA ARG A 74 -6.25 -4.40 -9.79
C ARG A 74 -7.25 -3.32 -10.16
N GLN A 75 -7.06 -2.11 -9.66
CA GLN A 75 -7.97 -0.99 -9.92
C GLN A 75 -7.75 -0.30 -11.27
N SER A 76 -6.62 -0.53 -11.95
CA SER A 76 -6.29 0.13 -13.22
C SER A 76 -6.23 -0.84 -14.40
N ALA A 77 -5.29 -1.78 -14.42
CA ALA A 77 -5.05 -2.67 -15.55
C ALA A 77 -6.16 -3.70 -15.75
N TRP A 78 -6.70 -4.24 -14.66
CA TRP A 78 -7.75 -5.26 -14.71
C TRP A 78 -9.06 -4.76 -15.30
N GLU A 79 -9.46 -3.54 -14.97
CA GLU A 79 -10.66 -2.94 -15.56
C GLU A 79 -10.47 -2.62 -17.05
N SER A 80 -9.26 -2.18 -17.42
CA SER A 80 -8.91 -1.96 -18.83
C SER A 80 -9.03 -3.25 -19.65
N SER A 81 -8.59 -4.38 -19.09
CA SER A 81 -8.65 -5.67 -19.79
C SER A 81 -10.07 -6.25 -19.92
N ARG A 82 -10.99 -5.87 -19.03
CA ARG A 82 -12.39 -6.33 -19.06
C ARG A 82 -13.35 -5.40 -19.80
N GLY A 83 -12.88 -4.27 -20.35
CA GLY A 83 -13.72 -3.30 -21.05
C GLY A 83 -14.72 -2.56 -20.15
N THR A 84 -14.65 -2.74 -18.82
CA THR A 84 -15.61 -2.14 -17.87
C THR A 84 -15.49 -0.63 -17.77
N TYR A 85 -14.38 -0.04 -18.24
CA TYR A 85 -14.24 1.42 -18.35
C TYR A 85 -15.29 2.06 -19.23
N LEU A 86 -15.69 1.42 -20.34
CA LEU A 86 -16.73 1.95 -21.22
C LEU A 86 -18.04 2.16 -20.48
N PHE A 87 -18.47 1.18 -19.65
CA PHE A 87 -19.68 1.31 -18.85
C PHE A 87 -19.61 2.43 -17.80
N LEU A 88 -18.43 2.65 -17.22
CA LEU A 88 -18.23 3.71 -16.24
C LEU A 88 -18.25 5.09 -16.87
N LEU A 89 -17.71 5.21 -18.09
CA LEU A 89 -17.63 6.48 -18.82
C LEU A 89 -18.96 6.93 -19.44
N HIS A 90 -19.89 5.99 -19.67
CA HIS A 90 -21.25 6.31 -20.14
C HIS A 90 -22.18 6.85 -19.02
N ARG A 91 -21.72 6.83 -17.76
CA ARG A 91 -22.48 7.46 -16.67
C ARG A 91 -22.37 9.00 -16.75
N PRO A 92 -23.41 9.75 -16.38
CA PRO A 92 -23.41 11.22 -16.37
C PRO A 92 -22.58 11.78 -15.20
N MET A 93 -21.32 11.34 -15.10
CA MET A 93 -20.37 11.76 -14.08
C MET A 93 -19.06 12.23 -14.74
N ARG A 94 -18.44 13.26 -14.15
CA ARG A 94 -17.13 13.72 -14.62
C ARG A 94 -16.09 12.61 -14.45
N ARG A 95 -15.31 12.31 -15.49
CA ARG A 95 -14.24 11.30 -15.47
C ARG A 95 -13.31 11.45 -14.26
N GLU A 96 -12.91 12.67 -13.95
CA GLU A 96 -12.06 12.96 -12.80
C GLU A 96 -12.65 12.50 -11.46
N THR A 97 -13.96 12.65 -11.28
CA THR A 97 -14.65 12.23 -10.05
C THR A 97 -14.57 10.72 -9.89
N ILE A 98 -14.69 9.97 -10.99
CA ILE A 98 -14.56 8.50 -10.98
C ILE A 98 -13.16 8.11 -10.53
N PHE A 99 -12.11 8.67 -11.16
CA PHE A 99 -10.72 8.33 -10.82
C PHE A 99 -10.34 8.79 -9.41
N ARG A 100 -10.74 9.99 -8.99
CA ARG A 100 -10.50 10.46 -7.61
C ARG A 100 -11.17 9.54 -6.58
N THR A 101 -12.39 9.08 -6.83
CA THR A 101 -13.08 8.14 -5.92
C THR A 101 -12.34 6.80 -5.86
N LYS A 102 -11.86 6.27 -7.00
CA LYS A 102 -11.05 5.05 -7.05
C LYS A 102 -9.77 5.20 -6.24
N LEU A 103 -9.00 6.26 -6.49
CA LEU A 103 -7.76 6.54 -5.77
C LEU A 103 -8.00 6.68 -4.26
N ALA A 104 -9.01 7.46 -3.87
CA ALA A 104 -9.33 7.65 -2.46
C ALA A 104 -9.72 6.33 -1.77
N THR A 105 -10.54 5.50 -2.43
CA THR A 105 -10.93 4.19 -1.89
C THR A 105 -9.73 3.26 -1.79
N GLY A 106 -8.86 3.21 -2.82
CA GLY A 106 -7.66 2.37 -2.81
C GLY A 106 -6.67 2.79 -1.72
N ILE A 107 -6.39 4.09 -1.59
CA ILE A 107 -5.51 4.62 -0.53
C ILE A 107 -6.10 4.34 0.85
N ALA A 108 -7.40 4.54 1.05
CA ALA A 108 -8.06 4.26 2.33
C ALA A 108 -7.94 2.78 2.73
N VAL A 109 -8.20 1.86 1.79
CA VAL A 109 -8.06 0.41 2.03
C VAL A 109 -6.60 0.04 2.32
N LEU A 110 -5.65 0.59 1.55
CA LEU A 110 -4.23 0.35 1.74
C LEU A 110 -3.78 0.79 3.14
N LEU A 111 -4.11 2.02 3.53
CA LEU A 111 -3.75 2.56 4.85
C LEU A 111 -4.43 1.78 5.98
N PHE A 112 -5.73 1.48 5.85
CA PHE A 112 -6.44 0.70 6.86
C PHE A 112 -5.77 -0.67 7.10
N CYS A 113 -5.49 -1.42 6.03
CA CYS A 113 -4.85 -2.73 6.14
C CYS A 113 -3.41 -2.65 6.67
N SER A 114 -2.65 -1.59 6.31
CA SER A 114 -1.27 -1.42 6.78
C SER A 114 -1.18 -0.89 8.22
N CYS A 115 -2.13 -0.08 8.66
CA CYS A 115 -2.15 0.42 10.04
C CYS A 115 -2.57 -0.66 11.04
N ALA A 116 -3.47 -1.58 10.66
CA ALA A 116 -3.98 -2.61 11.54
C ALA A 116 -2.89 -3.47 12.21
N PRO A 117 -1.90 -4.06 11.49
CA PRO A 117 -0.86 -4.87 12.10
C PRO A 117 0.06 -4.06 13.01
N ILE A 118 0.32 -2.78 12.70
CA ILE A 118 1.14 -1.91 13.55
C ILE A 118 0.46 -1.72 14.91
N VAL A 119 -0.82 -1.36 14.89
CA VAL A 119 -1.61 -1.13 16.12
C VAL A 119 -1.77 -2.42 16.92
N LEU A 120 -2.08 -3.54 16.27
CA LEU A 120 -2.26 -4.82 16.92
C LEU A 120 -0.98 -5.31 17.60
N TYR A 121 0.15 -5.25 16.87
CA TYR A 121 1.43 -5.69 17.42
C TYR A 121 1.94 -4.76 18.52
N ALA A 122 1.81 -3.43 18.35
CA ALA A 122 2.15 -2.46 19.38
C ALA A 122 1.29 -2.61 20.64
N GLY A 123 -0.03 -2.82 20.48
CA GLY A 123 -0.93 -3.07 21.59
C GLY A 123 -0.57 -4.35 22.37
N TRP A 124 -0.18 -5.42 21.67
CA TRP A 124 0.31 -6.63 22.33
C TRP A 124 1.66 -6.40 23.03
N ALA A 125 2.60 -5.72 22.38
CA ALA A 125 3.92 -5.44 22.92
C ALA A 125 3.89 -4.47 24.12
N SER A 126 2.90 -3.62 24.23
CA SER A 126 2.73 -2.71 25.37
C SER A 126 2.28 -3.42 26.66
N MET A 127 1.86 -4.69 26.58
CA MET A 127 1.44 -5.46 27.75
C MET A 127 2.67 -5.95 28.53
N PRO A 128 2.76 -5.70 29.86
CA PRO A 128 3.90 -6.11 30.65
C PRO A 128 4.08 -7.65 30.67
N GLY A 129 5.34 -8.10 30.60
CA GLY A 129 5.70 -9.53 30.64
C GLY A 129 5.49 -10.33 29.35
N ARG A 130 5.17 -9.68 28.24
CA ARG A 130 4.95 -10.37 26.94
C ARG A 130 6.22 -10.59 26.14
N HIS A 131 7.25 -9.76 26.34
CA HIS A 131 8.56 -9.88 25.69
C HIS A 131 9.68 -9.46 26.64
N ALA A 132 10.91 -9.85 26.33
CA ALA A 132 12.08 -9.64 27.18
C ALA A 132 12.58 -8.18 27.19
N GLY A 133 12.43 -7.45 26.07
CA GLY A 133 12.90 -6.07 25.93
C GLY A 133 11.86 -5.03 26.35
N PRO A 134 12.28 -3.81 26.65
CA PRO A 134 11.36 -2.70 26.90
C PRO A 134 10.63 -2.30 25.60
N PHE A 135 9.37 -1.90 25.72
CA PHE A 135 8.59 -1.35 24.60
C PHE A 135 8.36 0.14 24.78
N GLU A 136 8.67 0.91 23.76
CA GLU A 136 8.32 2.33 23.66
C GLU A 136 7.58 2.61 22.35
N TRP A 137 6.56 3.45 22.38
CA TRP A 137 5.79 3.83 21.20
C TRP A 137 6.64 4.45 20.07
N SER A 138 7.74 5.07 20.41
CA SER A 138 8.72 5.60 19.45
C SER A 138 9.30 4.51 18.52
N MET A 139 9.37 3.26 18.98
CA MET A 139 9.86 2.11 18.21
C MET A 139 8.96 1.77 17.00
N THR A 140 7.68 2.16 17.06
CA THR A 140 6.75 1.97 15.93
C THR A 140 7.00 2.96 14.78
N GLY A 141 7.80 4.00 15.00
CA GLY A 141 8.05 5.08 14.04
C GLY A 141 8.44 4.61 12.63
N PRO A 142 9.42 3.69 12.47
CA PRO A 142 9.79 3.16 11.15
C PRO A 142 8.63 2.48 10.42
N ALA A 143 7.79 1.74 11.13
CA ALA A 143 6.62 1.08 10.55
C ALA A 143 5.57 2.08 10.05
N TRP A 144 5.30 3.14 10.82
CA TRP A 144 4.41 4.23 10.40
C TRP A 144 4.94 4.99 9.18
N ARG A 145 6.27 5.24 9.12
CA ARG A 145 6.91 5.84 7.95
C ARG A 145 6.70 4.99 6.69
N LEU A 146 6.92 3.69 6.79
CA LEU A 146 6.68 2.76 5.70
C LEU A 146 5.22 2.74 5.27
N ALA A 147 4.28 2.60 6.20
CA ALA A 147 2.84 2.63 5.89
C ALA A 147 2.45 3.93 5.17
N PHE A 148 2.99 5.07 5.61
CA PHE A 148 2.77 6.36 4.97
C PHE A 148 3.36 6.42 3.55
N LEU A 149 4.48 5.76 3.25
CA LEU A 149 5.12 5.79 1.93
C LEU A 149 4.49 4.80 0.94
N MET A 150 3.77 3.77 1.37
CA MET A 150 3.18 2.75 0.48
C MET A 150 2.22 3.30 -0.58
N PRO A 151 1.41 4.36 -0.33
CA PRO A 151 0.60 4.95 -1.38
C PRO A 151 1.38 5.48 -2.59
N LEU A 152 2.70 5.79 -2.48
CA LEU A 152 3.52 6.13 -3.65
C LEU A 152 3.61 4.95 -4.62
N LEU A 153 3.86 3.74 -4.11
CA LEU A 153 3.90 2.53 -4.92
C LEU A 153 2.54 2.21 -5.53
N TYR A 154 1.47 2.35 -4.74
CA TYR A 154 0.10 2.18 -5.23
C TYR A 154 -0.20 3.12 -6.39
N LEU A 155 0.12 4.41 -6.27
CA LEU A 155 -0.09 5.41 -7.32
C LEU A 155 0.77 5.13 -8.56
N GLY A 156 2.02 4.71 -8.37
CA GLY A 156 2.91 4.30 -9.46
C GLY A 156 2.40 3.07 -10.21
N ALA A 157 1.93 2.05 -9.50
CA ALA A 157 1.32 0.86 -10.08
C ALA A 157 0.00 1.18 -10.79
N PHE A 158 -0.84 2.02 -10.18
CA PHE A 158 -2.09 2.49 -10.77
C PHE A 158 -1.85 3.25 -12.07
N LEU A 159 -0.90 4.18 -12.08
CA LEU A 159 -0.53 4.95 -13.28
C LEU A 159 0.06 4.04 -14.36
N SER A 160 0.90 3.06 -14.00
CA SER A 160 1.43 2.06 -14.92
C SER A 160 0.32 1.23 -15.55
N GLY A 161 -0.70 0.85 -14.80
CA GLY A 161 -1.88 0.12 -15.32
C GLY A 161 -2.74 0.95 -16.26
N LEU A 162 -2.77 2.28 -16.10
CA LEU A 162 -3.52 3.17 -16.99
C LEU A 162 -2.84 3.43 -18.32
N ARG A 163 -1.51 3.37 -18.42
CA ARG A 163 -0.79 3.73 -19.64
C ARG A 163 -1.05 2.75 -20.79
N PRO A 164 -1.41 3.23 -22.00
CA PRO A 164 -1.58 2.41 -23.20
C PRO A 164 -0.22 2.16 -23.86
N ALA A 165 0.67 1.44 -23.20
CA ALA A 165 2.01 1.14 -23.71
C ALA A 165 2.33 -0.36 -23.58
N ARG A 166 3.39 -0.83 -24.25
CA ARG A 166 3.86 -2.21 -24.11
C ARG A 166 4.38 -2.46 -22.69
N TRP A 167 4.06 -3.64 -22.11
CA TRP A 167 4.42 -3.99 -20.74
C TRP A 167 5.93 -3.89 -20.46
N PHE A 168 6.76 -4.39 -21.39
CA PHE A 168 8.24 -4.36 -21.27
C PHE A 168 8.88 -3.07 -21.82
N GLY A 169 8.10 -2.02 -22.08
CA GLY A 169 8.60 -0.72 -22.52
C GLY A 169 8.38 0.35 -21.46
N THR A 170 7.73 1.43 -21.89
CA THR A 170 7.50 2.62 -21.05
C THR A 170 6.37 2.47 -20.03
N ARG A 171 5.58 1.40 -20.09
CA ARG A 171 4.41 1.20 -19.22
C ARG A 171 4.77 1.09 -17.75
N LEU A 172 5.85 0.38 -17.41
CA LEU A 172 6.28 0.18 -16.03
C LEU A 172 7.13 1.33 -15.46
N LEU A 173 7.49 2.33 -16.28
CA LEU A 173 8.30 3.48 -15.81
C LEU A 173 7.71 4.20 -14.60
N PRO A 174 6.39 4.46 -14.48
CA PRO A 174 5.86 5.11 -13.29
C PRO A 174 6.04 4.27 -12.02
N LEU A 175 5.88 2.95 -12.12
CA LEU A 175 6.12 2.04 -11.00
C LEU A 175 7.62 2.00 -10.64
N ALA A 176 8.51 1.85 -11.63
CA ALA A 176 9.95 1.88 -11.38
C ALA A 176 10.39 3.21 -10.77
N GLY A 177 9.87 4.34 -11.27
CA GLY A 177 10.11 5.66 -10.70
C GLY A 177 9.60 5.77 -9.26
N SER A 178 8.42 5.26 -8.94
CA SER A 178 7.90 5.29 -7.58
C SER A 178 8.68 4.39 -6.61
N ILE A 179 9.22 3.26 -7.07
CA ILE A 179 10.14 2.42 -6.28
C ILE A 179 11.44 3.19 -5.99
N ALA A 180 12.05 3.78 -7.02
CA ALA A 180 13.28 4.56 -6.84
C ALA A 180 13.07 5.74 -5.86
N LEU A 181 11.96 6.46 -5.99
CA LEU A 181 11.59 7.55 -5.09
C LEU A 181 11.33 7.07 -3.66
N LEU A 182 10.65 5.92 -3.49
CA LEU A 182 10.43 5.32 -2.18
C LEU A 182 11.74 4.99 -1.51
N VAL A 183 12.69 4.36 -2.22
CA VAL A 183 14.02 4.05 -1.70
C VAL A 183 14.75 5.34 -1.30
N LEU A 184 14.77 6.34 -2.18
CA LEU A 184 15.43 7.62 -1.92
C LEU A 184 14.88 8.31 -0.66
N VAL A 185 13.55 8.37 -0.53
CA VAL A 185 12.87 8.99 0.62
C VAL A 185 13.09 8.19 1.90
N SER A 186 13.15 6.84 1.81
CA SER A 186 13.38 5.95 2.96
C SER A 186 14.80 6.07 3.51
N LEU A 187 15.79 6.29 2.65
CA LEU A 187 17.19 6.42 3.04
C LEU A 187 17.52 7.77 3.68
N SER A 188 16.66 8.78 3.53
CA SER A 188 16.91 10.10 4.11
C SER A 188 16.75 10.08 5.64
N PRO A 189 17.76 10.52 6.41
CA PRO A 189 17.68 10.62 7.86
C PRO A 189 16.76 11.75 8.34
N TRP A 190 16.50 12.73 7.48
CA TRP A 190 15.74 13.95 7.79
C TRP A 190 14.25 13.79 7.48
N TRP A 191 13.60 12.86 8.21
CA TRP A 191 12.21 12.51 7.96
C TRP A 191 11.25 13.70 7.96
N TRP A 192 11.24 14.50 9.02
CA TRP A 192 10.28 15.59 9.17
C TRP A 192 10.54 16.77 8.26
N HIS A 193 11.83 17.09 7.98
CA HIS A 193 12.21 18.29 7.25
C HIS A 193 12.28 18.07 5.74
N LEU A 194 12.60 16.87 5.29
CA LEU A 194 12.82 16.58 3.88
C LEU A 194 11.89 15.48 3.35
N SER A 195 11.89 14.31 3.98
CA SER A 195 11.20 13.13 3.46
C SER A 195 9.68 13.28 3.46
N PHE A 196 9.12 13.82 4.54
CA PHE A 196 7.67 14.00 4.66
C PHE A 196 7.11 15.03 3.67
N PRO A 197 7.64 16.28 3.56
CA PRO A 197 7.15 17.22 2.56
C PRO A 197 7.41 16.74 1.13
N LEU A 198 8.53 16.07 0.86
CA LEU A 198 8.81 15.49 -0.45
C LEU A 198 7.79 14.40 -0.81
N ALA A 199 7.45 13.52 0.12
CA ALA A 199 6.42 12.51 -0.11
C ALA A 199 5.06 13.14 -0.43
N LEU A 200 4.65 14.20 0.29
CA LEU A 200 3.40 14.92 0.01
C LEU A 200 3.40 15.54 -1.38
N LEU A 201 4.51 16.15 -1.79
CA LEU A 201 4.68 16.71 -3.14
C LEU A 201 4.55 15.62 -4.21
N LEU A 202 5.20 14.46 -3.99
CA LEU A 202 5.12 13.32 -4.90
C LEU A 202 3.71 12.75 -4.99
N TYR A 203 2.95 12.70 -3.88
CA TYR A 203 1.53 12.32 -3.92
C TYR A 203 0.72 13.26 -4.80
N GLY A 204 0.93 14.56 -4.65
CA GLY A 204 0.27 15.56 -5.48
C GLY A 204 0.60 15.37 -6.97
N LEU A 205 1.88 15.22 -7.30
CA LEU A 205 2.35 15.03 -8.67
C LEU A 205 1.82 13.73 -9.30
N LEU A 206 1.89 12.60 -8.60
CA LEU A 206 1.38 11.32 -9.11
C LEU A 206 -0.13 11.36 -9.29
N THR A 207 -0.86 11.93 -8.34
CA THR A 207 -2.32 12.08 -8.44
C THR A 207 -2.72 13.00 -9.61
N ALA A 208 -2.00 14.11 -9.79
CA ALA A 208 -2.20 15.01 -10.93
C ALA A 208 -1.94 14.29 -12.27
N ASN A 209 -0.86 13.49 -12.35
CA ASN A 209 -0.55 12.68 -13.52
C ASN A 209 -1.64 11.63 -13.82
N VAL A 210 -2.19 10.95 -12.80
CA VAL A 210 -3.31 10.04 -12.99
C VAL A 210 -4.52 10.76 -13.56
N CYS A 211 -4.87 11.93 -13.01
CA CYS A 211 -5.99 12.73 -13.51
C CYS A 211 -5.74 13.22 -14.94
N PHE A 212 -4.51 13.63 -15.28
CA PHE A 212 -4.13 14.06 -16.62
C PHE A 212 -4.26 12.93 -17.64
N VAL A 213 -3.67 11.76 -17.36
CA VAL A 213 -3.77 10.57 -18.23
C VAL A 213 -5.22 10.13 -18.41
N ALA A 214 -6.01 10.19 -17.33
CA ALA A 214 -7.44 9.84 -17.36
C ALA A 214 -8.28 10.77 -18.26
N ARG A 215 -7.88 12.04 -18.43
CA ARG A 215 -8.54 13.00 -19.34
C ARG A 215 -8.20 12.73 -20.80
N LEU A 216 -6.91 12.46 -21.07
CA LEU A 216 -6.38 12.36 -22.43
C LEU A 216 -6.63 11.00 -23.09
N ARG A 217 -6.87 9.96 -22.29
CA ARG A 217 -7.03 8.61 -22.82
C ARG A 217 -8.40 8.43 -23.47
N ASP A 218 -8.40 8.11 -24.76
CA ASP A 218 -9.55 7.55 -25.43
C ASP A 218 -9.66 6.06 -25.07
N TYR A 219 -10.82 5.68 -24.54
CA TYR A 219 -11.13 4.32 -24.10
C TYR A 219 -11.99 3.58 -25.15
N ALA A 220 -11.87 4.01 -26.44
CA ALA A 220 -12.54 3.34 -27.55
C ALA A 220 -11.92 1.99 -27.87
#